data_384d90a8377d59c20f5e5970d2679dca
#
_entry.id   384d90a8377d59c20f5e5970d2679dca
#
_cell.length_a   1.000
_cell.length_b   1.000
_cell.length_c   1.000
_cell.angle_alpha   90.00
_cell.angle_beta   90.00
_cell.angle_gamma   90.00
#
_symmetry.space_group_name_H-M   'P 1'
#
loop_
_entity.id
_entity.type
_entity.pdbx_description
1 polymer ?
#
loop_
_entity_poly.entity_id
_entity_poly.type
_entity_poly.pdbx_seq_one_letter_code
_entity_poly.pdbx_strand_id
1 'polypeptide(L)'
;GQLTGPRRLELVEIPEPTLQEGEALVRIEKISVCGSDLRPFAAVLPEEEYPLSPGRPTHECVGIVEESLCDEYNSGQRVIVFPYAQGGLRERIVVPPTGLVSLPDEGSLDNWIICQPMGTVLYSVSRVGDVIGKNVVVLGQGAIGLSFTTFLSGMNPRELIAVDLEDYRLELSKRLGATRTINPRRDDVLEMVGELTEGEGADVVVEAAGEHETVRQSVVLAKKFGKVIWFGMTHDEYFAIDFQQIRD
;
A
#
# COMPACT_ATOMS: atom_id res chain seq x y z
N GLY A 1 6.94 -8.33 -19.43
CA GLY A 1 7.43 -7.00 -19.74
C GLY A 1 8.80 -6.73 -19.11
N GLN A 2 9.51 -5.78 -19.66
CA GLN A 2 10.82 -5.34 -19.14
C GLN A 2 10.91 -3.82 -19.20
N LEU A 3 11.32 -3.20 -18.09
CA LEU A 3 11.61 -1.78 -18.05
C LEU A 3 13.04 -1.56 -18.61
N THR A 4 13.12 -1.06 -19.84
CA THR A 4 14.39 -0.93 -20.60
C THR A 4 15.04 0.46 -20.43
N GLY A 5 14.35 1.37 -19.79
CA GLY A 5 14.79 2.72 -19.46
C GLY A 5 13.69 3.49 -18.74
N PRO A 6 13.98 4.72 -18.33
CA PRO A 6 12.97 5.58 -17.72
C PRO A 6 11.71 5.72 -18.59
N ARG A 7 10.55 5.42 -18.02
CA ARG A 7 9.24 5.46 -18.70
C ARG A 7 9.15 4.61 -19.97
N ARG A 8 10.02 3.62 -20.10
CA ARG A 8 10.10 2.77 -21.30
C ARG A 8 9.95 1.31 -20.93
N LEU A 9 8.75 0.78 -21.14
CA LEU A 9 8.41 -0.61 -20.93
C LEU A 9 8.31 -1.32 -22.30
N GLU A 10 8.96 -2.45 -22.44
CA GLU A 10 8.95 -3.27 -23.65
C GLU A 10 8.47 -4.69 -23.36
N LEU A 11 7.83 -5.31 -24.34
CA LEU A 11 7.55 -6.73 -24.30
C LEU A 11 8.81 -7.48 -24.75
N VAL A 12 9.21 -8.45 -23.95
CA VAL A 12 10.39 -9.28 -24.24
C VAL A 12 10.02 -10.76 -24.07
N GLU A 13 10.61 -11.59 -24.92
CA GLU A 13 10.52 -13.03 -24.78
C GLU A 13 11.57 -13.49 -23.77
N ILE A 14 11.15 -14.36 -22.84
CA ILE A 14 12.01 -15.00 -21.86
C ILE A 14 11.77 -16.50 -21.90
N PRO A 15 12.77 -17.33 -21.54
CA PRO A 15 12.56 -18.77 -21.41
C PRO A 15 11.41 -19.09 -20.45
N GLU A 16 10.67 -20.15 -20.74
CA GLU A 16 9.68 -20.68 -19.79
C GLU A 16 10.37 -21.01 -18.46
N PRO A 17 9.77 -20.64 -17.34
CA PRO A 17 10.34 -20.95 -16.04
C PRO A 17 10.30 -22.45 -15.78
N THR A 18 11.39 -22.99 -15.23
CA THR A 18 11.50 -24.42 -14.91
C THR A 18 10.97 -24.67 -13.51
N LEU A 19 9.92 -25.48 -13.41
CA LEU A 19 9.32 -25.90 -12.16
C LEU A 19 10.21 -26.94 -11.46
N GLN A 20 10.45 -26.78 -10.15
CA GLN A 20 11.23 -27.67 -9.32
C GLN A 20 10.37 -28.27 -8.20
N GLU A 21 10.88 -29.33 -7.55
CA GLU A 21 10.22 -29.94 -6.40
C GLU A 21 10.04 -28.89 -5.27
N GLY A 22 8.84 -28.86 -4.70
CA GLY A 22 8.46 -27.87 -3.68
C GLY A 22 7.97 -26.53 -4.22
N GLU A 23 7.76 -26.39 -5.53
CA GLU A 23 7.33 -25.13 -6.17
C GLU A 23 6.01 -25.30 -6.92
N ALA A 24 5.40 -24.17 -7.28
CA ALA A 24 4.23 -24.11 -8.14
C ALA A 24 4.47 -23.13 -9.32
N LEU A 25 4.03 -23.55 -10.51
CA LEU A 25 3.96 -22.71 -11.70
C LEU A 25 2.61 -22.00 -11.73
N VAL A 26 2.64 -20.69 -11.72
CA VAL A 26 1.42 -19.85 -11.73
C VAL A 26 1.36 -19.03 -13.00
N ARG A 27 0.20 -19.09 -13.67
CA ARG A 27 -0.14 -18.16 -14.75
C ARG A 27 -0.74 -16.91 -14.13
N ILE A 28 -0.09 -15.77 -14.38
CA ILE A 28 -0.55 -14.46 -13.89
C ILE A 28 -1.76 -14.01 -14.71
N GLU A 29 -2.85 -13.71 -14.02
CA GLU A 29 -4.10 -13.22 -14.64
C GLU A 29 -4.23 -11.71 -14.56
N LYS A 30 -3.83 -11.15 -13.42
CA LYS A 30 -3.91 -9.70 -13.17
C LYS A 30 -2.69 -9.23 -12.40
N ILE A 31 -2.30 -8.01 -12.68
CA ILE A 31 -1.34 -7.24 -11.92
C ILE A 31 -1.95 -5.89 -11.56
N SER A 32 -1.55 -5.30 -10.43
CA SER A 32 -1.80 -3.90 -10.14
C SER A 32 -0.50 -3.13 -10.01
N VAL A 33 -0.57 -1.82 -10.21
CA VAL A 33 0.58 -0.92 -10.12
C VAL A 33 0.60 -0.30 -8.73
N CYS A 34 1.65 -0.58 -7.97
CA CYS A 34 1.90 0.02 -6.67
C CYS A 34 2.61 1.37 -6.79
N GLY A 35 2.48 2.22 -5.79
CA GLY A 35 3.26 3.47 -5.70
C GLY A 35 4.78 3.26 -5.80
N SER A 36 5.29 2.14 -5.26
CA SER A 36 6.71 1.77 -5.33
C SER A 36 7.19 1.42 -6.74
N ASP A 37 6.30 1.06 -7.66
CA ASP A 37 6.65 0.77 -9.06
C ASP A 37 6.92 2.05 -9.85
N LEU A 38 6.40 3.19 -9.36
CA LEU A 38 6.57 4.48 -10.03
C LEU A 38 8.02 4.98 -9.98
N ARG A 39 8.76 4.66 -8.92
CA ARG A 39 10.15 5.09 -8.77
C ARG A 39 11.03 4.59 -9.92
N PRO A 40 11.16 3.28 -10.18
CA PRO A 40 11.96 2.79 -11.30
C PRO A 40 11.38 3.23 -12.66
N PHE A 41 10.05 3.35 -12.77
CA PHE A 41 9.41 3.80 -14.00
C PHE A 41 9.70 5.27 -14.32
N ALA A 42 9.68 6.15 -13.33
CA ALA A 42 9.81 7.60 -13.51
C ALA A 42 11.25 8.13 -13.63
N ALA A 43 12.26 7.27 -13.72
CA ALA A 43 13.68 7.64 -13.82
C ALA A 43 14.32 8.13 -12.50
N VAL A 44 13.92 7.54 -11.41
CA VAL A 44 14.56 7.80 -10.11
C VAL A 44 15.79 6.88 -9.89
N LEU A 45 15.95 5.83 -10.71
CA LEU A 45 17.13 4.96 -10.68
C LEU A 45 18.25 5.51 -11.58
N PRO A 46 19.51 5.26 -11.24
CA PRO A 46 20.64 5.51 -12.13
C PRO A 46 20.45 4.84 -13.50
N GLU A 47 20.89 5.49 -14.56
CA GLU A 47 20.69 4.99 -15.93
C GLU A 47 21.34 3.61 -16.15
N GLU A 48 22.46 3.36 -15.48
CA GLU A 48 23.18 2.09 -15.51
C GLU A 48 22.44 0.90 -14.88
N GLU A 49 21.39 1.15 -14.11
CA GLU A 49 20.54 0.07 -13.58
C GLU A 49 19.54 -0.49 -14.60
N TYR A 50 19.39 0.18 -15.74
CA TYR A 50 18.54 -0.31 -16.82
C TYR A 50 19.33 -1.13 -17.85
N PRO A 51 18.70 -2.14 -18.49
CA PRO A 51 17.33 -2.61 -18.27
C PRO A 51 17.19 -3.38 -16.96
N LEU A 52 16.04 -3.20 -16.29
CA LEU A 52 15.73 -4.05 -15.14
C LEU A 52 15.53 -5.50 -15.59
N SER A 53 15.67 -6.44 -14.65
CA SER A 53 15.33 -7.85 -14.93
C SER A 53 13.89 -7.97 -15.42
N PRO A 54 13.61 -8.83 -16.43
CA PRO A 54 12.25 -9.02 -16.92
C PRO A 54 11.26 -9.32 -15.79
N GLY A 55 10.08 -8.73 -15.88
CA GLY A 55 9.04 -8.86 -14.86
C GLY A 55 9.02 -7.74 -13.79
N ARG A 56 10.13 -7.04 -13.59
CA ARG A 56 10.18 -5.91 -12.63
C ARG A 56 9.55 -4.64 -13.24
N PRO A 57 8.97 -3.76 -12.40
CA PRO A 57 9.02 -3.75 -10.92
C PRO A 57 7.78 -4.33 -10.22
N THR A 58 6.80 -4.88 -10.90
CA THR A 58 5.50 -5.25 -10.31
C THR A 58 5.59 -6.39 -9.29
N HIS A 59 4.76 -6.29 -8.24
CA HIS A 59 4.72 -7.27 -7.16
C HIS A 59 3.30 -7.55 -6.62
N GLU A 60 2.29 -6.84 -7.09
CA GLU A 60 0.89 -7.08 -6.75
C GLU A 60 0.26 -7.92 -7.86
N CYS A 61 0.12 -9.22 -7.64
CA CYS A 61 -0.29 -10.18 -8.66
C CYS A 61 -1.31 -11.17 -8.13
N VAL A 62 -2.22 -11.58 -9.00
CA VAL A 62 -3.09 -12.75 -8.79
C VAL A 62 -3.04 -13.63 -10.02
N GLY A 63 -3.19 -14.93 -9.80
CA GLY A 63 -3.09 -15.91 -10.88
C GLY A 63 -3.77 -17.23 -10.55
N ILE A 64 -3.54 -18.17 -11.45
CA ILE A 64 -4.03 -19.54 -11.35
C ILE A 64 -2.82 -20.49 -11.41
N VAL A 65 -2.77 -21.44 -10.47
CA VAL A 65 -1.76 -22.48 -10.47
C VAL A 65 -1.98 -23.36 -11.71
N GLU A 66 -1.02 -23.44 -12.61
CA GLU A 66 -1.06 -24.32 -13.77
C GLU A 66 -0.52 -25.72 -13.43
N GLU A 67 0.59 -25.77 -12.70
CA GLU A 67 1.24 -27.01 -12.27
C GLU A 67 1.83 -26.82 -10.87
N SER A 68 1.84 -27.88 -10.08
CA SER A 68 2.40 -27.84 -8.71
C SER A 68 3.21 -29.10 -8.43
N LEU A 69 4.40 -28.92 -7.89
CA LEU A 69 5.23 -29.94 -7.28
C LEU A 69 5.40 -29.71 -5.77
N CYS A 70 4.45 -29.01 -5.14
CA CYS A 70 4.33 -28.85 -3.69
C CYS A 70 3.00 -29.41 -3.19
N ASP A 71 2.92 -29.77 -1.91
CA ASP A 71 1.75 -30.39 -1.31
C ASP A 71 0.63 -29.39 -0.97
N GLU A 72 0.97 -28.10 -0.84
CA GLU A 72 0.06 -27.06 -0.35
C GLU A 72 -0.88 -26.52 -1.41
N TYR A 73 -0.54 -26.65 -2.70
CA TYR A 73 -1.30 -26.10 -3.81
C TYR A 73 -1.56 -27.11 -4.92
N ASN A 74 -2.71 -26.99 -5.57
CA ASN A 74 -3.10 -27.85 -6.68
C ASN A 74 -3.35 -27.02 -7.95
N SER A 75 -3.20 -27.67 -9.12
CA SER A 75 -3.58 -27.06 -10.40
C SER A 75 -5.03 -26.60 -10.39
N GLY A 76 -5.29 -25.44 -10.97
CA GLY A 76 -6.57 -24.76 -11.01
C GLY A 76 -6.85 -23.83 -9.83
N GLN A 77 -6.10 -23.88 -8.74
CA GLN A 77 -6.29 -22.98 -7.61
C GLN A 77 -5.98 -21.53 -7.96
N ARG A 78 -6.81 -20.64 -7.47
CA ARG A 78 -6.66 -19.18 -7.55
C ARG A 78 -5.78 -18.69 -6.40
N VAL A 79 -4.80 -17.86 -6.70
CA VAL A 79 -3.81 -17.42 -5.70
C VAL A 79 -3.46 -15.95 -5.85
N ILE A 80 -3.15 -15.31 -4.70
CA ILE A 80 -2.29 -14.13 -4.68
C ILE A 80 -0.86 -14.61 -4.85
N VAL A 81 -0.08 -13.90 -5.63
CA VAL A 81 1.33 -14.22 -5.90
C VAL A 81 2.21 -13.11 -5.36
N PHE A 82 3.19 -13.48 -4.55
CA PHE A 82 4.27 -12.61 -4.10
C PHE A 82 5.53 -12.96 -4.93
N PRO A 83 5.75 -12.27 -6.05
CA PRO A 83 6.87 -12.58 -6.93
C PRO A 83 8.20 -12.19 -6.28
N TYR A 84 9.18 -13.08 -6.31
CA TYR A 84 10.53 -12.73 -5.90
C TYR A 84 11.10 -11.57 -6.72
N ALA A 85 11.86 -10.72 -6.05
CA ALA A 85 12.50 -9.56 -6.66
C ALA A 85 11.54 -8.67 -7.48
N GLN A 86 10.26 -8.62 -7.08
CA GLN A 86 9.23 -7.82 -7.76
C GLN A 86 9.10 -8.16 -9.25
N GLY A 87 9.12 -9.43 -9.58
CA GLY A 87 9.15 -9.93 -10.96
C GLY A 87 7.79 -10.31 -11.55
N GLY A 88 6.70 -9.66 -11.15
CA GLY A 88 5.32 -10.06 -11.48
C GLY A 88 4.82 -9.70 -12.89
N LEU A 89 5.52 -8.83 -13.63
CA LEU A 89 5.11 -8.45 -15.00
C LEU A 89 5.51 -9.53 -16.02
N ARG A 90 4.99 -10.73 -15.82
CA ARG A 90 5.23 -11.95 -16.62
C ARG A 90 3.93 -12.69 -16.85
N GLU A 91 3.90 -13.54 -17.88
CA GLU A 91 2.75 -14.42 -18.12
C GLU A 91 2.73 -15.59 -17.12
N ARG A 92 3.93 -16.14 -16.83
CA ARG A 92 4.11 -17.27 -15.91
C ARG A 92 5.25 -17.02 -14.95
N ILE A 93 5.10 -17.53 -13.74
CA ILE A 93 6.11 -17.44 -12.69
C ILE A 93 6.13 -18.71 -11.86
N VAL A 94 7.31 -19.15 -11.49
CA VAL A 94 7.51 -20.23 -10.51
C VAL A 94 7.79 -19.61 -9.16
N VAL A 95 7.06 -20.05 -8.14
CA VAL A 95 7.20 -19.58 -6.76
C VAL A 95 7.05 -20.73 -5.77
N PRO A 96 7.73 -20.70 -4.63
CA PRO A 96 7.47 -21.66 -3.54
C PRO A 96 6.13 -21.33 -2.84
N PRO A 97 5.58 -22.26 -2.04
CA PRO A 97 4.32 -22.07 -1.30
C PRO A 97 4.27 -20.80 -0.46
N THR A 98 5.41 -20.39 0.11
CA THR A 98 5.51 -19.15 0.90
C THR A 98 5.29 -17.87 0.09
N GLY A 99 5.37 -17.96 -1.23
CA GLY A 99 5.05 -16.87 -2.17
C GLY A 99 3.61 -16.88 -2.64
N LEU A 100 2.73 -17.73 -2.10
CA LEU A 100 1.35 -17.88 -2.52
C LEU A 100 0.38 -17.74 -1.34
N VAL A 101 -0.80 -17.20 -1.64
CA VAL A 101 -1.94 -17.23 -0.72
C VAL A 101 -3.18 -17.67 -1.50
N SER A 102 -3.84 -18.73 -1.04
CA SER A 102 -5.06 -19.24 -1.66
C SER A 102 -6.17 -18.20 -1.66
N LEU A 103 -6.89 -18.11 -2.78
CA LEU A 103 -8.08 -17.28 -2.92
C LEU A 103 -9.33 -18.17 -3.00
N PRO A 104 -10.50 -17.65 -2.59
CA PRO A 104 -11.77 -18.32 -2.83
C PRO A 104 -12.04 -18.53 -4.33
N ASP A 105 -12.76 -19.58 -4.66
CA ASP A 105 -13.19 -19.85 -6.05
C ASP A 105 -14.19 -18.80 -6.56
N GLU A 106 -14.87 -18.12 -5.65
CA GLU A 106 -15.86 -17.09 -5.94
C GLU A 106 -15.25 -15.69 -6.05
N GLY A 107 -15.97 -14.77 -6.66
CA GLY A 107 -15.58 -13.38 -6.82
C GLY A 107 -14.60 -13.15 -7.97
N SER A 108 -14.42 -11.89 -8.33
CA SER A 108 -13.52 -11.47 -9.41
C SER A 108 -12.08 -11.37 -8.93
N LEU A 109 -11.11 -11.80 -9.75
CA LEU A 109 -9.68 -11.56 -9.50
C LEU A 109 -9.34 -10.07 -9.47
N ASP A 110 -10.11 -9.21 -10.16
CA ASP A 110 -9.96 -7.75 -10.10
C ASP A 110 -10.26 -7.20 -8.69
N ASN A 111 -11.11 -7.89 -7.91
CA ASN A 111 -11.35 -7.53 -6.52
C ASN A 111 -10.32 -8.17 -5.58
N TRP A 112 -9.92 -9.41 -5.85
CA TRP A 112 -8.99 -10.13 -4.98
C TRP A 112 -7.57 -9.58 -5.02
N ILE A 113 -7.14 -8.94 -6.12
CA ILE A 113 -5.80 -8.36 -6.23
C ILE A 113 -5.52 -7.30 -5.15
N ILE A 114 -6.57 -6.60 -4.68
CA ILE A 114 -6.48 -5.58 -3.64
C ILE A 114 -6.04 -6.18 -2.29
N CYS A 115 -6.27 -7.48 -2.07
CA CYS A 115 -5.92 -8.13 -0.81
C CYS A 115 -4.41 -8.12 -0.53
N GLN A 116 -3.56 -8.05 -1.57
CA GLN A 116 -2.12 -7.97 -1.38
C GLN A 116 -1.72 -6.66 -0.67
N PRO A 117 -2.00 -5.44 -1.18
CA PRO A 117 -1.70 -4.21 -0.46
C PRO A 117 -2.52 -4.06 0.83
N MET A 118 -3.77 -4.53 0.86
CA MET A 118 -4.59 -4.49 2.09
C MET A 118 -4.01 -5.34 3.22
N GLY A 119 -3.32 -6.45 2.92
CA GLY A 119 -2.63 -7.26 3.91
C GLY A 119 -1.55 -6.48 4.67
N THR A 120 -0.80 -5.62 3.96
CA THR A 120 0.22 -4.76 4.59
C THR A 120 -0.41 -3.68 5.48
N VAL A 121 -1.55 -3.13 5.04
CA VAL A 121 -2.34 -2.18 5.85
C VAL A 121 -2.89 -2.86 7.09
N LEU A 122 -3.48 -4.05 6.97
CA LEU A 122 -4.03 -4.80 8.10
C LEU A 122 -2.94 -5.13 9.14
N TYR A 123 -1.75 -5.53 8.67
CA TYR A 123 -0.61 -5.71 9.56
C TYR A 123 -0.27 -4.42 10.31
N SER A 124 -0.23 -3.28 9.62
CA SER A 124 0.02 -1.98 10.23
C SER A 124 -1.07 -1.60 11.25
N VAL A 125 -2.34 -1.81 10.91
CA VAL A 125 -3.49 -1.57 11.82
C VAL A 125 -3.35 -2.42 13.09
N SER A 126 -2.89 -3.67 12.99
CA SER A 126 -2.63 -4.52 14.16
C SER A 126 -1.58 -3.92 15.12
N ARG A 127 -0.67 -3.08 14.61
CA ARG A 127 0.34 -2.37 15.42
C ARG A 127 -0.17 -1.05 16.01
N VAL A 128 -1.21 -0.46 15.41
CA VAL A 128 -1.88 0.71 15.97
C VAL A 128 -2.46 0.39 17.35
N GLY A 129 -3.05 -0.79 17.49
CA GLY A 129 -3.71 -1.24 18.70
C GLY A 129 -5.13 -0.68 18.81
N ASP A 130 -5.67 -0.58 20.02
CA ASP A 130 -7.04 -0.12 20.27
C ASP A 130 -7.21 1.35 19.90
N VAL A 131 -8.28 1.66 19.16
CA VAL A 131 -8.68 3.02 18.77
C VAL A 131 -10.11 3.39 19.23
N ILE A 132 -10.76 2.53 20.02
CA ILE A 132 -12.11 2.80 20.52
C ILE A 132 -12.14 4.13 21.28
N GLY A 133 -13.03 5.03 20.85
CA GLY A 133 -13.19 6.34 21.46
C GLY A 133 -12.03 7.33 21.24
N LYS A 134 -11.05 7.00 20.40
CA LYS A 134 -9.87 7.82 20.10
C LYS A 134 -10.07 8.65 18.85
N ASN A 135 -9.31 9.74 18.74
CA ASN A 135 -9.24 10.57 17.56
C ASN A 135 -8.13 10.03 16.65
N VAL A 136 -8.48 9.70 15.41
CA VAL A 136 -7.57 9.14 14.41
C VAL A 136 -7.55 10.04 13.19
N VAL A 137 -6.36 10.39 12.71
CA VAL A 137 -6.14 11.13 11.45
C VAL A 137 -5.46 10.22 10.44
N VAL A 138 -5.93 10.24 9.20
CA VAL A 138 -5.29 9.55 8.06
C VAL A 138 -4.95 10.57 7.00
N LEU A 139 -3.65 10.83 6.81
CA LEU A 139 -3.12 11.75 5.81
C LEU A 139 -2.87 11.02 4.49
N GLY A 140 -3.54 11.46 3.43
CA GLY A 140 -3.58 10.81 2.13
C GLY A 140 -4.70 9.75 2.05
N GLN A 141 -5.55 9.86 1.02
CA GLN A 141 -6.66 8.95 0.75
C GLN A 141 -6.51 8.32 -0.64
N GLY A 142 -5.28 7.89 -0.98
CA GLY A 142 -5.02 6.95 -2.07
C GLY A 142 -5.50 5.54 -1.70
N ALA A 143 -5.16 4.53 -2.47
CA ALA A 143 -5.57 3.14 -2.21
C ALA A 143 -5.22 2.68 -0.77
N ILE A 144 -4.03 3.04 -0.29
CA ILE A 144 -3.56 2.72 1.06
C ILE A 144 -4.34 3.47 2.14
N GLY A 145 -4.49 4.80 2.00
CA GLY A 145 -5.22 5.60 2.99
C GLY A 145 -6.70 5.21 3.09
N LEU A 146 -7.36 4.94 1.97
CA LEU A 146 -8.73 4.41 1.94
C LEU A 146 -8.84 3.04 2.63
N SER A 147 -7.81 2.18 2.48
CA SER A 147 -7.76 0.91 3.20
C SER A 147 -7.61 1.12 4.70
N PHE A 148 -6.75 2.04 5.16
CA PHE A 148 -6.67 2.42 6.57
C PHE A 148 -8.01 2.96 7.08
N THR A 149 -8.64 3.87 6.33
CA THR A 149 -9.96 4.43 6.69
C THR A 149 -10.99 3.32 6.86
N THR A 150 -11.01 2.34 5.94
CA THR A 150 -11.93 1.19 6.00
C THR A 150 -11.72 0.34 7.25
N PHE A 151 -10.47 -0.07 7.52
CA PHE A 151 -10.20 -0.92 8.68
C PHE A 151 -10.40 -0.19 10.01
N LEU A 152 -9.93 1.06 10.11
CA LEU A 152 -10.02 1.83 11.34
C LEU A 152 -11.47 2.24 11.66
N SER A 153 -12.31 2.47 10.66
CA SER A 153 -13.74 2.76 10.87
C SER A 153 -14.45 1.63 11.59
N GLY A 154 -14.13 0.38 11.26
CA GLY A 154 -14.66 -0.81 11.92
C GLY A 154 -14.21 -1.00 13.37
N MET A 155 -13.22 -0.23 13.84
CA MET A 155 -12.69 -0.27 15.20
C MET A 155 -13.31 0.79 16.14
N ASN A 156 -14.30 1.54 15.67
CA ASN A 156 -15.11 2.45 16.48
C ASN A 156 -14.32 3.63 17.11
N PRO A 157 -13.50 4.38 16.33
CA PRO A 157 -12.88 5.61 16.83
C PRO A 157 -13.92 6.67 17.19
N ARG A 158 -13.57 7.66 18.03
CA ARG A 158 -14.40 8.84 18.30
C ARG A 158 -14.54 9.71 17.05
N GLU A 159 -13.38 10.06 16.47
CA GLU A 159 -13.30 10.72 15.18
C GLU A 159 -12.32 9.97 14.28
N LEU A 160 -12.69 9.75 13.03
CA LEU A 160 -11.83 9.27 11.96
C LEU A 160 -11.75 10.36 10.89
N ILE A 161 -10.65 11.09 10.90
CA ILE A 161 -10.45 12.29 10.10
C ILE A 161 -9.62 11.93 8.89
N ALA A 162 -10.20 11.99 7.70
CA ALA A 162 -9.51 11.74 6.44
C ALA A 162 -9.06 13.05 5.80
N VAL A 163 -7.78 13.13 5.41
CA VAL A 163 -7.18 14.30 4.79
C VAL A 163 -6.66 13.94 3.40
N ASP A 164 -7.07 14.66 2.35
CA ASP A 164 -6.56 14.50 0.98
C ASP A 164 -6.78 15.78 0.17
N LEU A 165 -5.98 15.98 -0.86
CA LEU A 165 -6.11 17.11 -1.79
C LEU A 165 -7.28 16.95 -2.78
N GLU A 166 -7.75 15.72 -3.01
CA GLU A 166 -8.74 15.40 -4.03
C GLU A 166 -10.12 15.12 -3.41
N ASP A 167 -11.10 15.95 -3.73
CA ASP A 167 -12.45 15.86 -3.17
C ASP A 167 -13.13 14.52 -3.45
N TYR A 168 -12.92 13.91 -4.63
CA TYR A 168 -13.50 12.61 -4.93
C TYR A 168 -12.99 11.49 -4.00
N ARG A 169 -11.74 11.58 -3.51
CA ARG A 169 -11.18 10.65 -2.53
C ARG A 169 -11.78 10.89 -1.15
N LEU A 170 -11.98 12.14 -0.78
CA LEU A 170 -12.64 12.51 0.47
C LEU A 170 -14.09 12.04 0.52
N GLU A 171 -14.82 12.15 -0.59
CA GLU A 171 -16.19 11.60 -0.68
C GLU A 171 -16.19 10.07 -0.56
N LEU A 172 -15.21 9.39 -1.16
CA LEU A 172 -15.06 7.95 -0.97
C LEU A 172 -14.71 7.60 0.47
N SER A 173 -13.84 8.37 1.12
CA SER A 173 -13.48 8.19 2.54
C SER A 173 -14.69 8.27 3.46
N LYS A 174 -15.60 9.23 3.23
CA LYS A 174 -16.87 9.31 3.96
C LYS A 174 -17.70 8.03 3.80
N ARG A 175 -17.80 7.53 2.59
CA ARG A 175 -18.55 6.29 2.31
C ARG A 175 -17.90 5.07 2.98
N LEU A 176 -16.59 5.10 3.21
CA LEU A 176 -15.82 4.05 3.87
C LEU A 176 -15.71 4.23 5.39
N GLY A 177 -16.39 5.26 5.95
CA GLY A 177 -16.56 5.43 7.38
C GLY A 177 -15.73 6.55 8.03
N ALA A 178 -15.07 7.41 7.26
CA ALA A 178 -14.50 8.64 7.81
C ALA A 178 -15.61 9.52 8.39
N THR A 179 -15.44 9.97 9.65
CA THR A 179 -16.40 10.85 10.32
C THR A 179 -16.25 12.31 9.88
N ARG A 180 -15.04 12.69 9.52
CA ARG A 180 -14.67 14.04 9.04
C ARG A 180 -13.73 13.93 7.85
N THR A 181 -13.78 14.94 6.99
CA THR A 181 -12.85 15.08 5.85
C THR A 181 -12.31 16.49 5.79
N ILE A 182 -11.03 16.65 5.50
CA ILE A 182 -10.34 17.94 5.39
C ILE A 182 -9.61 17.98 4.05
N ASN A 183 -9.77 19.08 3.29
CA ASN A 183 -9.03 19.31 2.07
C ASN A 183 -8.01 20.45 2.27
N PRO A 184 -6.70 20.15 2.33
CA PRO A 184 -5.66 21.15 2.58
C PRO A 184 -5.58 22.29 1.56
N ARG A 185 -6.24 22.18 0.40
CA ARG A 185 -6.29 23.26 -0.58
C ARG A 185 -7.16 24.44 -0.14
N ARG A 186 -8.04 24.26 0.84
CA ARG A 186 -8.98 25.27 1.33
C ARG A 186 -9.07 25.36 2.83
N ASP A 187 -8.62 24.34 3.53
CA ASP A 187 -8.77 24.21 4.98
C ASP A 187 -7.39 24.15 5.64
N ASP A 188 -7.22 24.78 6.81
CA ASP A 188 -6.04 24.58 7.65
C ASP A 188 -6.22 23.26 8.43
N VAL A 189 -5.38 22.28 8.11
CA VAL A 189 -5.46 20.94 8.71
C VAL A 189 -5.19 20.97 10.22
N LEU A 190 -4.20 21.78 10.66
CA LEU A 190 -3.82 21.86 12.07
C LEU A 190 -4.95 22.51 12.89
N GLU A 191 -5.52 23.61 12.38
CA GLU A 191 -6.64 24.29 13.00
C GLU A 191 -7.84 23.36 13.12
N MET A 192 -8.26 22.73 12.02
CA MET A 192 -9.43 21.86 12.01
C MET A 192 -9.26 20.62 12.88
N VAL A 193 -8.10 19.97 12.84
CA VAL A 193 -7.84 18.83 13.75
C VAL A 193 -7.82 19.30 15.19
N GLY A 194 -7.21 20.47 15.48
CA GLY A 194 -7.26 21.08 16.82
C GLY A 194 -8.69 21.29 17.32
N GLU A 195 -9.57 21.85 16.51
CA GLU A 195 -10.99 22.04 16.87
C GLU A 195 -11.70 20.69 17.12
N LEU A 196 -11.51 19.71 16.24
CA LEU A 196 -12.15 18.39 16.34
C LEU A 196 -11.65 17.56 17.53
N THR A 197 -10.44 17.86 18.03
CA THR A 197 -9.79 17.15 19.14
C THR A 197 -9.74 17.98 20.44
N GLU A 198 -10.47 19.08 20.50
CA GLU A 198 -10.53 19.98 21.69
C GLU A 198 -9.16 20.56 22.08
N GLY A 199 -8.27 20.73 21.09
CA GLY A 199 -6.90 21.23 21.26
C GLY A 199 -5.87 20.19 21.69
N GLU A 200 -6.27 18.94 21.95
CA GLU A 200 -5.35 17.90 22.42
C GLU A 200 -4.52 17.25 21.29
N GLY A 201 -5.00 17.29 20.04
CA GLY A 201 -4.44 16.55 18.91
C GLY A 201 -4.94 15.10 18.82
N ALA A 202 -4.47 14.37 17.82
CA ALA A 202 -4.91 13.02 17.52
C ALA A 202 -4.18 11.95 18.34
N ASP A 203 -4.91 10.93 18.80
CA ASP A 203 -4.31 9.75 19.46
C ASP A 203 -3.46 8.93 18.51
N VAL A 204 -3.88 8.86 17.25
CA VAL A 204 -3.18 8.15 16.19
C VAL A 204 -3.19 9.00 14.92
N VAL A 205 -2.03 9.14 14.29
CA VAL A 205 -1.90 9.74 12.97
C VAL A 205 -1.27 8.70 12.04
N VAL A 206 -1.95 8.38 10.95
CA VAL A 206 -1.43 7.55 9.87
C VAL A 206 -1.04 8.45 8.72
N GLU A 207 0.23 8.41 8.33
CA GLU A 207 0.75 9.06 7.15
C GLU A 207 0.80 8.04 6.01
N ALA A 208 0.01 8.24 4.95
CA ALA A 208 -0.16 7.33 3.83
C ALA A 208 -0.01 8.03 2.45
N ALA A 209 0.48 9.27 2.43
CA ALA A 209 0.73 10.03 1.21
C ALA A 209 2.19 9.90 0.73
N GLY A 210 3.15 9.77 1.65
CA GLY A 210 4.58 9.67 1.35
C GLY A 210 5.24 11.00 0.99
N GLU A 211 4.60 12.11 1.32
CA GLU A 211 5.11 13.45 1.05
C GLU A 211 5.80 14.03 2.29
N HIS A 212 6.90 14.78 2.10
CA HIS A 212 7.64 15.38 3.22
C HIS A 212 6.77 16.26 4.12
N GLU A 213 5.83 16.98 3.49
CA GLU A 213 4.92 17.87 4.22
C GLU A 213 3.97 17.07 5.12
N THR A 214 3.38 16.00 4.62
CA THR A 214 2.47 15.15 5.41
C THR A 214 3.19 14.39 6.50
N VAL A 215 4.46 13.99 6.26
CA VAL A 215 5.30 13.38 7.30
C VAL A 215 5.58 14.37 8.44
N ARG A 216 5.96 15.62 8.14
CA ARG A 216 6.13 16.66 9.18
C ARG A 216 4.83 16.95 9.90
N GLN A 217 3.74 17.11 9.14
CA GLN A 217 2.42 17.40 9.67
C GLN A 217 1.93 16.28 10.60
N SER A 218 2.24 15.01 10.29
CA SER A 218 1.83 13.88 11.11
C SER A 218 2.33 13.94 12.55
N VAL A 219 3.52 14.49 12.75
CA VAL A 219 4.10 14.66 14.10
C VAL A 219 3.39 15.76 14.88
N VAL A 220 3.10 16.88 14.21
CA VAL A 220 2.45 18.05 14.86
C VAL A 220 0.97 17.76 15.18
N LEU A 221 0.31 16.96 14.36
CA LEU A 221 -1.10 16.57 14.57
C LEU A 221 -1.28 15.57 15.71
N ALA A 222 -0.24 14.82 16.05
CA ALA A 222 -0.31 13.84 17.13
C ALA A 222 -0.31 14.52 18.50
N LYS A 223 -1.19 14.08 19.39
CA LYS A 223 -1.18 14.52 20.79
C LYS A 223 0.08 14.01 21.52
N LYS A 224 0.34 14.58 22.70
CA LYS A 224 1.42 14.07 23.57
C LYS A 224 1.19 12.58 23.88
N PHE A 225 2.22 11.76 23.66
CA PHE A 225 2.17 10.29 23.72
C PHE A 225 1.24 9.63 22.71
N GLY A 226 0.79 10.35 21.68
CA GLY A 226 0.10 9.79 20.53
C GLY A 226 1.00 8.88 19.70
N LYS A 227 0.40 8.13 18.79
CA LYS A 227 1.12 7.27 17.85
C LYS A 227 1.14 7.89 16.45
N VAL A 228 2.29 7.85 15.80
CA VAL A 228 2.42 8.19 14.38
C VAL A 228 2.85 6.94 13.63
N ILE A 229 2.13 6.62 12.57
CA ILE A 229 2.42 5.51 11.67
C ILE A 229 2.85 6.11 10.32
N TRP A 230 4.12 6.01 10.01
CA TRP A 230 4.64 6.36 8.69
C TRP A 230 4.55 5.15 7.78
N PHE A 231 3.56 5.14 6.93
CA PHE A 231 3.31 4.09 5.97
C PHE A 231 3.62 4.53 4.54
N GLY A 232 3.41 5.80 4.25
CA GLY A 232 3.74 6.39 2.96
C GLY A 232 5.24 6.26 2.66
N MET A 233 5.57 6.01 1.39
CA MET A 233 6.97 5.91 0.95
C MET A 233 7.39 7.21 0.27
N THR A 234 8.32 7.95 0.87
CA THR A 234 9.01 9.05 0.18
C THR A 234 10.06 8.50 -0.79
N HIS A 235 10.30 9.25 -1.86
CA HIS A 235 11.33 8.91 -2.85
C HIS A 235 12.72 9.44 -2.49
N ASP A 236 12.81 10.36 -1.53
CA ASP A 236 14.07 10.93 -1.09
C ASP A 236 14.73 10.04 -0.03
N GLU A 237 16.05 9.91 -0.13
CA GLU A 237 16.85 9.13 0.82
C GLU A 237 16.88 9.79 2.20
N TYR A 238 16.89 11.12 2.22
CA TYR A 238 16.94 11.92 3.45
C TYR A 238 16.01 13.12 3.38
N PHE A 239 15.34 13.42 4.48
CA PHE A 239 14.64 14.67 4.69
C PHE A 239 14.71 15.10 6.17
N ALA A 240 14.60 16.41 6.42
CA ALA A 240 14.70 16.95 7.77
C ALA A 240 13.36 16.91 8.50
N ILE A 241 13.38 16.39 9.72
CA ILE A 241 12.30 16.50 10.72
C ILE A 241 12.81 17.29 11.91
N ASP A 242 11.96 18.14 12.48
CA ASP A 242 12.26 18.79 13.75
C ASP A 242 12.14 17.79 14.90
N PHE A 243 13.27 17.37 15.43
CA PHE A 243 13.31 16.38 16.51
C PHE A 243 12.65 16.88 17.80
N GLN A 244 12.56 18.20 18.03
CA GLN A 244 11.90 18.72 19.22
C GLN A 244 10.39 18.44 19.19
N GLN A 245 9.77 18.46 18.01
CA GLN A 245 8.36 18.12 17.85
C GLN A 245 8.06 16.64 18.19
N ILE A 246 9.06 15.74 18.09
CA ILE A 246 8.91 14.33 18.46
C ILE A 246 9.07 14.13 19.98
N ARG A 247 9.83 15.00 20.63
CA ARG A 247 10.19 14.84 22.04
C ARG A 247 9.13 15.37 23.01
N ASP A 248 8.43 16.42 22.65
CA ASP A 248 7.48 17.16 23.50
C ASP A 248 6.06 16.66 23.31
#